data_27047a1784c9d75d59a9538195e9cc30
#
_entry.id   27047a1784c9d75d59a9538195e9cc30
#
_cell.length_a   1.000
_cell.length_b   1.000
_cell.length_c   1.000
_cell.angle_alpha   90.00
_cell.angle_beta   90.00
_cell.angle_gamma   90.00
#
_symmetry.space_group_name_H-M   'P 1'
#
loop_
_entity.id
_entity.type
_entity.pdbx_description
1 polymer ?
#
loop_
_entity_poly.entity_id
_entity_poly.type
_entity_poly.pdbx_seq_one_letter_code
_entity_poly.pdbx_strand_id
1 'polypeptide(L)'
;MEELNAIREQVIQLCDPQKILLFGSQAKGTATAKSDIDLCVIASTNDKRSLLTDLYCDTESDTPIDFLLYTPEEWEHSVADSQSFARKLNREGVKLYG
;
A
#
# COMPACT_ATOMS: atom_id res chain seq x y z
N MET A 1 -2.03 -1.57 -15.36
CA MET A 1 -0.57 -1.76 -15.55
C MET A 1 -0.16 -3.15 -15.10
N GLU A 2 0.58 -3.85 -15.93
CA GLU A 2 1.03 -5.21 -15.62
C GLU A 2 1.94 -5.25 -14.39
N GLU A 3 2.81 -4.26 -14.25
CA GLU A 3 3.71 -4.18 -13.10
C GLU A 3 2.92 -4.05 -11.78
N LEU A 4 1.91 -3.21 -11.75
CA LEU A 4 1.07 -3.05 -10.56
C LEU A 4 0.29 -4.32 -10.24
N ASN A 5 -0.18 -5.03 -11.27
CA ASN A 5 -0.87 -6.29 -11.05
C ASN A 5 0.07 -7.35 -10.47
N ALA A 6 1.30 -7.42 -10.96
CA ALA A 6 2.30 -8.35 -10.45
C ALA A 6 2.66 -8.03 -8.99
N ILE A 7 2.84 -6.75 -8.67
CA ILE A 7 3.11 -6.30 -7.30
C ILE A 7 1.94 -6.66 -6.38
N ARG A 8 0.72 -6.37 -6.82
CA ARG A 8 -0.49 -6.68 -6.05
C ARG A 8 -0.56 -8.16 -5.69
N GLU A 9 -0.33 -9.04 -6.67
CA GLU A 9 -0.38 -10.48 -6.43
C GLU A 9 0.69 -10.94 -5.44
N GLN A 10 1.89 -10.38 -5.52
CA GLN A 10 2.96 -10.69 -4.58
C GLN A 10 2.61 -10.27 -3.16
N VAL A 11 2.05 -9.08 -2.99
CA VAL A 11 1.63 -8.58 -1.68
C VAL A 11 0.51 -9.44 -1.10
N ILE A 12 -0.46 -9.84 -1.93
CA ILE A 12 -1.56 -10.70 -1.51
C ILE A 12 -1.02 -12.02 -0.97
N GLN A 13 -0.06 -12.62 -1.66
CA GLN A 13 0.51 -13.89 -1.24
C GLN A 13 1.38 -13.77 0.01
N LEU A 14 2.04 -12.62 0.20
CA LEU A 14 2.91 -12.38 1.35
C LEU A 14 2.13 -12.23 2.66
N CYS A 15 1.05 -11.50 2.65
CA CYS A 15 0.41 -11.11 3.91
C CYS A 15 -1.11 -11.20 3.93
N ASP A 16 -1.73 -11.67 2.85
CA ASP A 16 -3.19 -11.77 2.75
C ASP A 16 -3.87 -10.48 3.25
N PRO A 17 -3.62 -9.34 2.61
CA PRO A 17 -4.08 -8.06 3.12
C PRO A 17 -5.59 -7.90 3.01
N GLN A 18 -6.14 -7.05 3.86
CA GLN A 18 -7.54 -6.66 3.77
C GLN A 18 -7.75 -5.68 2.60
N LYS A 19 -6.76 -4.82 2.34
CA LYS A 19 -6.87 -3.78 1.32
C LYS A 19 -5.48 -3.35 0.87
N ILE A 20 -5.37 -2.96 -0.40
CA ILE A 20 -4.18 -2.33 -0.97
C ILE A 20 -4.61 -1.09 -1.72
N LEU A 21 -4.01 0.05 -1.38
CA LEU A 21 -4.30 1.34 -2.01
C LEU A 21 -3.05 1.90 -2.68
N LEU A 22 -3.21 2.41 -3.89
CA LEU A 22 -2.16 3.15 -4.59
C LEU A 22 -2.36 4.63 -4.33
N PHE A 23 -1.29 5.35 -3.96
CA PHE A 23 -1.37 6.77 -3.73
C PHE A 23 -0.15 7.49 -4.33
N GLY A 24 -0.06 8.80 -4.12
CA GLY A 24 1.05 9.59 -4.66
C GLY A 24 0.91 9.86 -6.15
N SER A 25 2.03 10.11 -6.81
CA SER A 25 2.03 10.53 -8.21
C SER A 25 1.50 9.48 -9.18
N GLN A 26 1.72 8.19 -8.90
CA GLN A 26 1.20 7.11 -9.74
C GLN A 26 -0.33 7.10 -9.73
N ALA A 27 -0.94 7.33 -8.58
CA ALA A 27 -2.40 7.37 -8.45
C ALA A 27 -3.00 8.59 -9.14
N LYS A 28 -2.27 9.71 -9.16
CA LYS A 28 -2.75 10.97 -9.74
C LYS A 28 -2.48 11.09 -11.23
N GLY A 29 -1.78 10.13 -11.81
CA GLY A 29 -1.42 10.18 -13.23
C GLY A 29 -0.36 11.22 -13.55
N THR A 30 0.34 11.75 -12.55
CA THR A 30 1.41 12.73 -12.73
C THR A 30 2.80 12.09 -12.66
N ALA A 31 2.85 10.76 -12.57
CA ALA A 31 4.12 10.04 -12.46
C ALA A 31 4.93 10.13 -13.73
N THR A 32 6.25 10.20 -13.55
CA THR A 32 7.21 10.04 -14.64
C THR A 32 7.73 8.60 -14.64
N ALA A 33 8.53 8.23 -15.64
CA ALA A 33 9.14 6.91 -15.71
C ALA A 33 10.03 6.57 -14.52
N LYS A 34 10.45 7.58 -13.75
CA LYS A 34 11.32 7.42 -12.58
C LYS A 34 10.59 7.57 -11.25
N SER A 35 9.28 7.78 -11.28
CA SER A 35 8.51 7.96 -10.04
C SER A 35 8.36 6.65 -9.29
N ASP A 36 8.53 6.71 -7.96
CA ASP A 36 8.31 5.56 -7.10
C ASP A 36 6.84 5.20 -7.05
N ILE A 37 6.56 3.94 -6.71
CA ILE A 37 5.21 3.45 -6.49
C ILE A 37 4.94 3.55 -4.99
N ASP A 38 3.88 4.26 -4.59
CA ASP A 38 3.49 4.41 -3.19
C ASP A 38 2.28 3.53 -2.90
N LEU A 39 2.46 2.51 -2.07
CA LEU A 39 1.39 1.57 -1.72
C LEU A 39 1.08 1.60 -0.23
N CYS A 40 -0.21 1.65 0.08
CA CYS A 40 -0.70 1.49 1.43
C CYS A 40 -1.31 0.10 1.55
N VAL A 41 -0.77 -0.70 2.46
CA VAL A 41 -1.22 -2.08 2.71
C VAL A 41 -1.90 -2.14 4.07
N ILE A 42 -3.12 -2.67 4.12
CA ILE A 42 -3.83 -2.89 5.37
C ILE A 42 -3.88 -4.40 5.59
N ALA A 43 -3.13 -4.89 6.59
CA ALA A 43 -3.00 -6.31 6.86
C ALA A 43 -2.84 -6.58 8.35
N SER A 44 -3.42 -7.69 8.80
CA SER A 44 -3.29 -8.12 10.19
C SER A 44 -1.89 -8.65 10.45
N THR A 45 -1.25 -8.17 11.50
CA THR A 45 0.06 -8.67 11.92
C THR A 45 0.29 -8.34 13.38
N ASN A 46 1.06 -9.19 14.06
CA ASN A 46 1.52 -8.93 15.42
C ASN A 46 2.88 -8.25 15.44
N ASP A 47 3.52 -8.13 14.27
CA ASP A 47 4.83 -7.52 14.13
C ASP A 47 4.92 -6.76 12.81
N LYS A 48 4.54 -5.48 12.86
CA LYS A 48 4.54 -4.62 11.69
C LYS A 48 5.92 -4.45 11.07
N ARG A 49 6.95 -4.35 11.92
CA ARG A 49 8.32 -4.16 11.43
C ARG A 49 8.76 -5.36 10.59
N SER A 50 8.49 -6.57 11.08
CA SER A 50 8.84 -7.79 10.38
C SER A 50 8.09 -7.91 9.05
N LEU A 51 6.80 -7.64 9.06
CA LEU A 51 5.99 -7.69 7.84
C LEU A 51 6.43 -6.64 6.83
N LEU A 52 6.72 -5.42 7.29
CA LEU A 52 7.18 -4.35 6.41
C LEU A 52 8.52 -4.72 5.77
N THR A 53 9.43 -5.32 6.55
CA THR A 53 10.70 -5.82 6.03
C THR A 53 10.47 -6.87 4.95
N ASP A 54 9.56 -7.82 5.18
CA ASP A 54 9.23 -8.84 4.20
C ASP A 54 8.67 -8.23 2.91
N LEU A 55 7.82 -7.22 3.03
CA LEU A 55 7.28 -6.52 1.87
C LEU A 55 8.38 -5.89 1.01
N TYR A 56 9.34 -5.23 1.66
CA TYR A 56 10.46 -4.61 0.93
C TYR A 56 11.42 -5.65 0.35
N CYS A 57 11.67 -6.73 1.07
CA CYS A 57 12.65 -7.73 0.64
C CYS A 57 12.10 -8.72 -0.38
N ASP A 58 10.83 -9.10 -0.24
CA ASP A 58 10.26 -10.21 -1.00
C ASP A 58 9.37 -9.78 -2.16
N THR A 59 9.06 -8.50 -2.28
CA THR A 59 8.31 -7.99 -3.42
C THR A 59 9.27 -7.57 -4.53
N GLU A 60 9.19 -8.22 -5.66
CA GLU A 60 10.04 -7.92 -6.81
C GLU A 60 9.38 -6.90 -7.73
N SER A 61 10.12 -5.86 -8.12
CA SER A 61 9.65 -4.82 -9.00
C SER A 61 10.82 -4.10 -9.63
N ASP A 62 10.64 -3.68 -10.89
CA ASP A 62 11.64 -2.85 -11.59
C ASP A 62 11.61 -1.40 -11.11
N THR A 63 10.49 -0.99 -10.51
CA THR A 63 10.31 0.36 -9.97
C THR A 63 10.38 0.30 -8.45
N PRO A 64 11.09 1.24 -7.80
CA PRO A 64 11.10 1.28 -6.34
C PRO A 64 9.68 1.45 -5.78
N ILE A 65 9.42 0.77 -4.67
CA ILE A 65 8.12 0.81 -4.00
C ILE A 65 8.30 1.31 -2.58
N ASP A 66 7.49 2.29 -2.18
CA ASP A 66 7.39 2.72 -0.79
C ASP A 66 6.12 2.12 -0.20
N PHE A 67 6.28 1.36 0.88
CA PHE A 67 5.16 0.73 1.57
C PHE A 67 4.77 1.50 2.82
N LEU A 68 3.48 1.72 2.99
CA LEU A 68 2.89 2.22 4.21
C LEU A 68 1.98 1.12 4.73
N LEU A 69 2.18 0.69 5.98
CA LEU A 69 1.49 -0.47 6.54
C LEU A 69 0.63 -0.08 7.73
N TYR A 70 -0.64 -0.47 7.66
CA TYR A 70 -1.59 -0.34 8.77
C TYR A 70 -2.15 -1.71 9.10
N THR A 71 -2.40 -1.95 10.40
CA THR A 71 -3.30 -3.05 10.77
C THR A 71 -4.74 -2.60 10.53
N PRO A 72 -5.70 -3.54 10.40
CA PRO A 72 -7.10 -3.14 10.24
C PRO A 72 -7.62 -2.23 11.35
N GLU A 73 -7.21 -2.48 12.59
CA GLU A 73 -7.60 -1.65 13.72
C GLU A 73 -7.04 -0.24 13.62
N GLU A 74 -5.76 -0.13 13.28
CA GLU A 74 -5.12 1.17 13.07
C GLU A 74 -5.76 1.94 11.93
N TRP A 75 -6.08 1.23 10.85
CA TRP A 75 -6.72 1.84 9.69
C TRP A 75 -8.07 2.44 10.04
N GLU A 76 -8.94 1.66 10.69
CA GLU A 76 -10.26 2.14 11.10
C GLU A 76 -10.16 3.35 12.02
N HIS A 77 -9.25 3.30 12.99
CA HIS A 77 -9.03 4.37 13.95
C HIS A 77 -8.54 5.64 13.26
N SER A 78 -7.58 5.50 12.35
CA SER A 78 -7.00 6.63 11.64
C SER A 78 -7.97 7.23 10.63
N VAL A 79 -8.75 6.42 9.92
CA VAL A 79 -9.74 6.90 8.95
C VAL A 79 -10.85 7.69 9.65
N ALA A 80 -11.18 7.35 10.89
CA ALA A 80 -12.18 8.08 11.67
C ALA A 80 -11.71 9.50 12.03
N ASP A 81 -10.40 9.74 12.05
CA ASP A 81 -9.84 11.05 12.34
C ASP A 81 -9.81 11.90 11.05
N SER A 82 -10.59 12.98 11.03
CA SER A 82 -10.72 13.84 9.84
C SER A 82 -9.42 14.54 9.44
N GLN A 83 -8.43 14.59 10.33
CA GLN A 83 -7.14 15.23 10.08
C GLN A 83 -6.06 14.23 9.66
N SER A 84 -6.38 12.93 9.64
CA SER A 84 -5.35 11.92 9.39
C SER A 84 -5.02 11.74 7.92
N PHE A 85 -3.81 11.26 7.67
CA PHE A 85 -3.38 10.87 6.33
C PHE A 85 -4.18 9.67 5.81
N ALA A 86 -4.52 8.74 6.70
CA ALA A 86 -5.32 7.57 6.33
C ALA A 86 -6.69 7.94 5.76
N ARG A 87 -7.33 8.97 6.33
CA ARG A 87 -8.60 9.46 5.80
C ARG A 87 -8.45 10.01 4.40
N LYS A 88 -7.39 10.76 4.16
CA LYS A 88 -7.07 11.28 2.83
C LYS A 88 -6.83 10.13 1.85
N LEU A 89 -6.06 9.13 2.25
CA LEU A 89 -5.81 7.94 1.43
C LEU A 89 -7.09 7.19 1.08
N ASN A 90 -7.97 7.03 2.07
CA ASN A 90 -9.23 6.31 1.86
C ASN A 90 -10.12 7.01 0.85
N ARG A 91 -10.04 8.33 0.78
CA ARG A 91 -10.84 9.14 -0.15
C ARG A 91 -10.20 9.24 -1.52
N GLU A 92 -8.89 9.47 -1.59
CA GLU A 92 -8.18 9.81 -2.82
C GLU A 92 -7.34 8.68 -3.41
N GLY A 93 -7.02 7.65 -2.63
CA GLY A 93 -6.23 6.52 -3.12
C GLY A 93 -6.98 5.66 -4.12
N VAL A 94 -6.23 5.00 -4.99
CA VAL A 94 -6.80 4.05 -5.95
C VAL A 94 -6.76 2.66 -5.34
N LYS A 95 -7.92 2.04 -5.20
CA LYS A 95 -8.01 0.70 -4.61
C LYS A 95 -7.54 -0.35 -5.61
N LEU A 96 -6.46 -1.05 -5.27
CA LEU A 96 -5.95 -2.16 -6.06
C LEU A 96 -6.52 -3.50 -5.61
N TYR A 97 -6.92 -3.62 -4.35
CA TYR A 97 -7.44 -4.86 -3.77
C TYR A 97 -8.30 -4.53 -2.55
N GLY A 98 -9.33 -5.33 -2.35
CA GLY A 98 -10.28 -5.13 -1.25
C GLY A 98 -11.53 -4.41 -1.68
#